data_b4dec4dcd2b6de08dab58c322d7da51e
#
_entry.id   b4dec4dcd2b6de08dab58c322d7da51e
#
_cell.length_a   1.000
_cell.length_b   1.000
_cell.length_c   1.000
_cell.angle_alpha   90.00
_cell.angle_beta   90.00
_cell.angle_gamma   90.00
#
_symmetry.space_group_name_H-M   'P 1'
#
loop_
_entity.id
_entity.type
_entity.pdbx_description
1 polymer ?
#
loop_
_entity_poly.entity_id
_entity_poly.type
_entity_poly.pdbx_seq_one_letter_code
_entity_poly.pdbx_strand_id
1 'polypeptide(L)'
;MAEFSSALSVLSSGMRGQGQRLRHISENIANADTPGYRRKTIEFREAVEDGRRTGAIEAGPVQLKRGDLPRIHDPAHPMADAEGYYDGSNVELVTELADAREAQRSYEANLKMFEQVRRMSSELYALLKR
;
A
#
# COMPACT_ATOMS: atom_id res chain seq x y z
N MET A 1 12.81 27.86 1.92
CA MET A 1 11.37 27.53 1.95
C MET A 1 10.99 26.46 0.90
N ALA A 2 11.60 26.51 -0.29
CA ALA A 2 11.41 25.47 -1.31
C ALA A 2 11.81 24.07 -0.82
N GLU A 3 12.86 23.97 -0.03
CA GLU A 3 13.32 22.69 0.54
C GLU A 3 12.28 22.09 1.49
N PHE A 4 11.63 22.89 2.35
CA PHE A 4 10.58 22.41 3.23
C PHE A 4 9.36 21.94 2.45
N SER A 5 8.96 22.69 1.43
CA SER A 5 7.85 22.32 0.55
C SER A 5 8.13 21.00 -0.18
N SER A 6 9.34 20.85 -0.69
CA SER A 6 9.79 19.62 -1.34
C SER A 6 9.80 18.43 -0.39
N ALA A 7 10.31 18.60 0.83
CA ALA A 7 10.32 17.55 1.84
C ALA A 7 8.90 17.15 2.24
N LEU A 8 7.99 18.10 2.43
CA LEU A 8 6.58 17.82 2.74
C LEU A 8 5.89 17.08 1.61
N SER A 9 6.18 17.43 0.36
CA SER A 9 5.64 16.76 -0.81
C SER A 9 6.10 15.30 -0.87
N VAL A 10 7.38 15.04 -0.65
CA VAL A 10 7.95 13.67 -0.62
C VAL A 10 7.29 12.84 0.48
N LEU A 11 7.20 13.36 1.69
CA LEU A 11 6.59 12.66 2.83
C LEU A 11 5.10 12.40 2.59
N SER A 12 4.38 13.36 2.03
CA SER A 12 2.97 13.22 1.67
C SER A 12 2.77 12.12 0.62
N SER A 13 3.66 12.03 -0.38
CA SER A 13 3.60 10.98 -1.39
C SER A 13 3.79 9.60 -0.78
N GLY A 14 4.71 9.45 0.18
CA GLY A 14 4.92 8.21 0.92
C GLY A 14 3.68 7.79 1.71
N MET A 15 3.03 8.73 2.38
CA MET A 15 1.78 8.46 3.11
C MET A 15 0.65 8.01 2.17
N ARG A 16 0.48 8.68 1.03
CA ARG A 16 -0.52 8.27 0.04
C ARG A 16 -0.25 6.86 -0.49
N GLY A 17 1.00 6.56 -0.78
CA GLY A 17 1.39 5.23 -1.25
C GLY A 17 1.07 4.15 -0.23
N GLN A 18 1.42 4.35 1.03
CA GLN A 18 1.11 3.39 2.09
C GLN A 18 -0.40 3.29 2.34
N GLY A 19 -1.14 4.39 2.22
CA GLY A 19 -2.60 4.38 2.31
C GLY A 19 -3.24 3.52 1.21
N GLN A 20 -2.76 3.61 -0.01
CA GLN A 20 -3.21 2.77 -1.12
C GLN A 20 -2.88 1.30 -0.88
N ARG A 21 -1.67 1.02 -0.40
CA ARG A 21 -1.26 -0.34 -0.04
C ARG A 21 -2.17 -0.94 1.02
N LEU A 22 -2.47 -0.18 2.07
CA LEU A 22 -3.40 -0.61 3.13
C LEU A 22 -4.79 -0.91 2.59
N ARG A 23 -5.28 -0.13 1.63
CA ARG A 23 -6.57 -0.39 0.98
C ARG A 23 -6.58 -1.75 0.28
N HIS A 24 -5.53 -2.05 -0.49
CA HIS A 24 -5.43 -3.34 -1.18
C HIS A 24 -5.26 -4.50 -0.21
N ILE A 25 -4.51 -4.32 0.87
CA ILE A 25 -4.41 -5.31 1.94
C ILE A 25 -5.78 -5.57 2.57
N SER A 26 -6.55 -4.53 2.84
CA SER A 26 -7.91 -4.66 3.38
C SER A 26 -8.83 -5.41 2.42
N GLU A 27 -8.74 -5.13 1.11
CA GLU A 27 -9.48 -5.86 0.09
C GLU A 27 -9.07 -7.34 0.06
N ASN A 28 -7.78 -7.63 0.16
CA ASN A 28 -7.27 -8.99 0.20
C ASN A 28 -7.83 -9.75 1.42
N ILE A 29 -7.79 -9.14 2.59
CA ILE A 29 -8.32 -9.75 3.82
C ILE A 29 -9.83 -9.99 3.69
N ALA A 30 -10.57 -9.01 3.19
CA ALA A 30 -12.02 -9.14 3.01
C ALA A 30 -12.40 -10.27 2.04
N ASN A 31 -11.52 -10.58 1.09
CA ASN A 31 -11.76 -11.58 0.06
C ASN A 31 -10.92 -12.87 0.25
N ALA A 32 -10.38 -13.09 1.44
CA ALA A 32 -9.52 -14.25 1.71
C ALA A 32 -10.22 -15.59 1.44
N ASP A 33 -11.54 -15.64 1.61
CA ASP A 33 -12.35 -16.83 1.35
C ASP A 33 -13.21 -16.72 0.07
N THR A 34 -13.00 -15.69 -0.73
CA THR A 34 -13.74 -15.52 -1.99
C THR A 34 -13.18 -16.44 -3.06
N PRO A 35 -13.99 -17.35 -3.63
CA PRO A 35 -13.52 -18.26 -4.67
C PRO A 35 -12.95 -17.51 -5.87
N GLY A 36 -11.78 -17.94 -6.32
CA GLY A 36 -11.11 -17.35 -7.48
C GLY A 36 -10.45 -16.02 -7.25
N TYR A 37 -10.46 -15.49 -6.04
CA TYR A 37 -9.85 -14.21 -5.74
C TYR A 37 -8.33 -14.27 -5.79
N ARG A 38 -7.73 -13.29 -6.46
CA ARG A 38 -6.28 -13.15 -6.55
C ARG A 38 -5.80 -11.95 -5.75
N ARG A 39 -4.79 -12.16 -4.94
CA ARG A 39 -4.16 -11.14 -4.10
C ARG A 39 -3.71 -9.95 -4.94
N LYS A 40 -4.09 -8.75 -4.51
CA LYS A 40 -3.66 -7.50 -5.12
C LYS A 40 -2.41 -6.97 -4.42
N THR A 41 -1.45 -6.53 -5.20
CA THR A 41 -0.24 -5.85 -4.72
C THR A 41 0.03 -4.63 -5.58
N ILE A 42 0.77 -3.68 -5.03
CA ILE A 42 1.26 -2.51 -5.78
C ILE A 42 2.76 -2.38 -5.53
N GLU A 43 3.46 -1.90 -6.54
CA GLU A 43 4.87 -1.54 -6.42
C GLU A 43 4.99 -0.02 -6.34
N PHE A 44 5.94 0.43 -5.54
CA PHE A 44 6.26 1.85 -5.47
C PHE A 44 7.41 2.17 -6.40
N ARG A 45 7.32 3.32 -7.04
CA ARG A 45 8.34 3.87 -7.93
C ARG A 45 8.69 5.26 -7.47
N GLU A 46 9.90 5.67 -7.73
CA GLU A 46 10.27 7.07 -7.55
C GLU A 46 9.73 7.86 -8.73
N ALA A 47 9.02 8.94 -8.42
CA ALA A 47 8.48 9.83 -9.45
C ALA A 47 9.62 10.56 -10.16
N VAL A 48 9.50 10.68 -11.47
CA VAL A 48 10.46 11.38 -12.34
C VAL A 48 9.77 12.57 -12.95
N GLU A 49 10.39 13.75 -12.84
CA GLU A 49 9.90 15.00 -13.40
C GLU A 49 11.03 15.65 -14.19
N ASP A 50 10.77 15.95 -15.45
CA ASP A 50 11.77 16.52 -16.39
C ASP A 50 13.09 15.71 -16.44
N GLY A 51 12.98 14.38 -16.42
CA GLY A 51 14.12 13.47 -16.45
C GLY A 51 14.89 13.35 -15.14
N ARG A 52 14.43 14.00 -14.07
CA ARG A 52 15.08 13.97 -12.76
C ARG A 52 14.23 13.23 -11.75
N ARG A 53 14.88 12.49 -10.86
CA ARG A 53 14.23 11.85 -9.74
C ARG A 53 13.83 12.90 -8.70
N THR A 54 12.58 12.88 -8.28
CA THR A 54 12.04 13.88 -7.35
C THR A 54 12.16 13.47 -5.89
N GLY A 55 12.45 12.20 -5.61
CA GLY A 55 12.36 11.64 -4.27
C GLY A 55 10.94 11.29 -3.85
N ALA A 56 9.92 11.80 -4.51
CA ALA A 56 8.54 11.44 -4.26
C ALA A 56 8.25 10.02 -4.76
N ILE A 57 7.32 9.37 -4.10
CA ILE A 57 6.91 8.00 -4.43
C ILE A 57 5.57 8.05 -5.17
N GLU A 58 5.45 7.23 -6.19
CA GLU A 58 4.16 6.99 -6.83
C GLU A 58 3.84 5.49 -6.83
N ALA A 59 2.57 5.16 -6.69
CA ALA A 59 2.12 3.79 -6.79
C ALA A 59 2.05 3.37 -8.26
N GLY A 60 2.64 2.23 -8.58
CA GLY A 60 2.49 1.60 -9.87
C GLY A 60 1.10 0.99 -10.05
N PRO A 61 0.86 0.33 -11.19
CA PRO A 61 -0.42 -0.35 -11.42
C PRO A 61 -0.63 -1.49 -10.43
N VAL A 62 -1.91 -1.77 -10.13
CA VAL A 62 -2.28 -2.91 -9.29
C VAL A 62 -1.93 -4.19 -10.03
N GLN A 63 -1.25 -5.10 -9.35
CA GLN A 63 -0.89 -6.40 -9.86
C GLN A 63 -1.66 -7.49 -9.13
N LEU A 64 -2.16 -8.46 -9.88
CA LEU A 64 -2.76 -9.66 -9.31
C LEU A 64 -1.70 -10.75 -9.25
N LYS A 65 -1.57 -11.41 -8.10
CA LYS A 65 -0.63 -12.52 -7.95
C LYS A 65 -1.02 -13.66 -8.88
N ARG A 66 -0.12 -13.99 -9.79
CA ARG A 66 -0.32 -15.07 -10.76
C ARG A 66 0.04 -16.42 -10.13
N GLY A 67 -0.27 -17.47 -10.85
CA GLY A 67 -0.02 -18.85 -10.45
C GLY A 67 -1.32 -19.58 -10.17
N ASP A 68 -1.19 -20.85 -9.83
CA ASP A 68 -2.34 -21.68 -9.53
C ASP A 68 -2.97 -21.28 -8.20
N LEU A 69 -4.30 -21.20 -8.20
CA LEU A 69 -5.07 -21.00 -6.98
C LEU A 69 -5.17 -22.31 -6.21
N PRO A 70 -5.27 -22.25 -4.86
CA PRO A 70 -5.46 -23.46 -4.07
C PRO A 70 -6.77 -24.15 -4.45
N ARG A 71 -6.73 -25.46 -4.62
CA ARG A 71 -7.90 -26.28 -4.93
C ARG A 71 -8.51 -26.76 -3.61
N ILE A 72 -9.76 -26.43 -3.39
CA ILE A 72 -10.49 -26.77 -2.17
C ILE A 72 -11.52 -27.85 -2.49
N HIS A 73 -11.50 -28.92 -1.71
CA HIS A 73 -12.48 -30.00 -1.85
C HIS A 73 -13.70 -29.74 -0.98
N ASP A 74 -14.79 -29.37 -1.61
CA ASP A 74 -16.11 -29.21 -1.00
C ASP A 74 -17.18 -29.47 -2.07
N PRO A 75 -17.62 -30.75 -2.18
CA PRO A 75 -18.61 -31.13 -3.21
C PRO A 75 -19.95 -30.39 -3.10
N ALA A 76 -20.28 -29.89 -1.90
CA ALA A 76 -21.51 -29.15 -1.68
C ALA A 76 -21.41 -27.68 -2.11
N HIS A 77 -20.22 -27.18 -2.42
CA HIS A 77 -20.03 -25.80 -2.80
C HIS A 77 -20.64 -25.52 -4.18
N PRO A 78 -21.33 -24.38 -4.37
CA PRO A 78 -21.98 -24.04 -5.66
C PRO A 78 -21.02 -24.01 -6.85
N MET A 79 -19.74 -23.71 -6.62
CA MET A 79 -18.72 -23.61 -7.65
C MET A 79 -17.88 -24.89 -7.81
N ALA A 80 -18.22 -25.95 -7.08
CA ALA A 80 -17.50 -27.22 -7.17
C ALA A 80 -17.66 -27.85 -8.55
N ASP A 81 -16.56 -28.42 -9.08
CA ASP A 81 -16.57 -29.18 -10.32
C ASP A 81 -17.13 -30.60 -10.11
N ALA A 82 -17.08 -31.43 -11.17
CA ALA A 82 -17.58 -32.80 -11.12
C ALA A 82 -16.85 -33.69 -10.08
N GLU A 83 -15.62 -33.33 -9.72
CA GLU A 83 -14.79 -34.05 -8.74
C GLU A 83 -14.92 -33.44 -7.32
N GLY A 84 -15.68 -32.37 -7.16
CA GLY A 84 -15.93 -31.73 -5.89
C GLY A 84 -14.91 -30.67 -5.50
N TYR A 85 -14.14 -30.16 -6.43
CA TYR A 85 -13.12 -29.13 -6.17
C TYR A 85 -13.53 -27.78 -6.76
N TYR A 86 -13.11 -26.70 -6.11
CA TYR A 86 -13.21 -25.35 -6.65
C TYR A 86 -11.93 -24.57 -6.33
N ASP A 87 -11.68 -23.49 -7.08
CA ASP A 87 -10.54 -22.62 -6.85
C ASP A 87 -10.81 -21.68 -5.69
N GLY A 88 -9.94 -21.69 -4.69
CA GLY A 88 -9.97 -20.74 -3.57
C GLY A 88 -9.24 -19.45 -3.91
N SER A 89 -8.93 -18.64 -2.89
CA SER A 89 -8.10 -17.46 -3.04
C SER A 89 -6.63 -17.76 -2.72
N ASN A 90 -5.73 -16.93 -3.25
CA ASN A 90 -4.31 -17.02 -2.90
C ASN A 90 -3.90 -16.03 -1.81
N VAL A 91 -4.86 -15.52 -1.04
CA VAL A 91 -4.61 -14.66 0.10
C VAL A 91 -4.21 -15.50 1.31
N GLU A 92 -3.10 -15.13 1.93
CA GLU A 92 -2.64 -15.70 3.20
C GLU A 92 -2.77 -14.63 4.28
N LEU A 93 -3.64 -14.84 5.26
CA LEU A 93 -3.95 -13.84 6.29
C LEU A 93 -2.72 -13.39 7.09
N VAL A 94 -1.82 -14.32 7.39
CA VAL A 94 -0.58 -13.99 8.11
C VAL A 94 0.28 -13.00 7.32
N THR A 95 0.43 -13.24 6.02
CA THR A 95 1.16 -12.33 5.12
C THR A 95 0.50 -10.97 5.05
N GLU A 96 -0.82 -10.92 4.89
CA GLU A 96 -1.57 -9.65 4.81
C GLU A 96 -1.46 -8.86 6.12
N LEU A 97 -1.56 -9.52 7.27
CA LEU A 97 -1.41 -8.86 8.57
C LEU A 97 0.00 -8.32 8.78
N ALA A 98 1.03 -9.06 8.37
CA ALA A 98 2.42 -8.59 8.44
C ALA A 98 2.64 -7.37 7.54
N ASP A 99 2.13 -7.42 6.31
CA ASP A 99 2.20 -6.31 5.36
C ASP A 99 1.42 -5.08 5.86
N ALA A 100 0.27 -5.29 6.49
CA ALA A 100 -0.51 -4.20 7.08
C ALA A 100 0.25 -3.51 8.21
N ARG A 101 0.89 -4.26 9.08
CA ARG A 101 1.71 -3.69 10.16
C ARG A 101 2.88 -2.88 9.62
N GLU A 102 3.55 -3.40 8.60
CA GLU A 102 4.64 -2.70 7.95
C GLU A 102 4.15 -1.39 7.31
N ALA A 103 3.05 -1.43 6.57
CA ALA A 103 2.47 -0.26 5.92
C ALA A 103 2.01 0.79 6.94
N GLN A 104 1.38 0.38 8.03
CA GLN A 104 0.98 1.28 9.13
C GLN A 104 2.19 1.93 9.79
N ARG A 105 3.24 1.16 10.04
CA ARG A 105 4.47 1.66 10.65
C ARG A 105 5.14 2.70 9.76
N SER A 106 5.21 2.44 8.45
CA SER A 106 5.76 3.38 7.47
C SER A 106 4.91 4.65 7.36
N TYR A 107 3.59 4.51 7.37
CA TYR A 107 2.67 5.64 7.35
C TYR A 107 2.86 6.54 8.58
N GLU A 108 2.90 5.96 9.76
CA GLU A 108 3.10 6.69 11.02
C GLU A 108 4.46 7.38 11.08
N ALA A 109 5.51 6.73 10.60
CA ALA A 109 6.85 7.33 10.54
C ALA A 109 6.85 8.55 9.61
N ASN A 110 6.24 8.43 8.44
CA ASN A 110 6.10 9.55 7.49
C ASN A 110 5.28 10.69 8.09
N LEU A 111 4.21 10.37 8.80
CA LEU A 111 3.37 11.39 9.46
C LEU A 111 4.16 12.16 10.51
N LYS A 112 4.91 11.49 11.35
CA LYS A 112 5.76 12.12 12.37
C LYS A 112 6.81 13.03 11.74
N MET A 113 7.45 12.57 10.68
CA MET A 113 8.41 13.39 9.94
C MET A 113 7.73 14.59 9.27
N PHE A 114 6.54 14.41 8.72
CA PHE A 114 5.75 15.48 8.13
C PHE A 114 5.43 16.59 9.16
N GLU A 115 4.96 16.18 10.33
CA GLU A 115 4.68 17.10 11.43
C GLU A 115 5.94 17.84 11.90
N GLN A 116 7.05 17.13 12.00
CA GLN A 116 8.34 17.70 12.38
C GLN A 116 8.81 18.75 11.39
N VAL A 117 8.76 18.46 10.10
CA VAL A 117 9.16 19.40 9.04
C VAL A 117 8.24 20.62 9.02
N ARG A 118 6.93 20.41 9.20
CA ARG A 118 5.96 21.53 9.31
C ARG A 118 6.29 22.45 10.48
N ARG A 119 6.62 21.87 11.62
CA ARG A 119 6.97 22.64 12.83
C ARG A 119 8.24 23.44 12.61
N MET A 120 9.28 22.82 12.06
CA MET A 120 10.54 23.48 11.73
C MET A 120 10.32 24.66 10.77
N SER A 121 9.49 24.47 9.74
CA SER A 121 9.14 25.52 8.79
C SER A 121 8.43 26.69 9.47
N SER A 122 7.48 26.41 10.36
CA SER A 122 6.74 27.44 11.11
C SER A 122 7.65 28.21 12.04
N GLU A 123 8.55 27.55 12.73
CA GLU A 123 9.51 28.18 13.63
C GLU A 123 10.47 29.10 12.86
N LEU A 124 10.96 28.66 11.71
CA LEU A 124 11.81 29.47 10.85
C LEU A 124 11.07 30.69 10.36
N TYR A 125 9.80 30.54 9.96
CA TYR A 125 8.95 31.68 9.57
C TYR A 125 8.80 32.72 10.71
N ALA A 126 8.57 32.24 11.91
CA ALA A 126 8.42 33.11 13.08
C ALA A 126 9.70 33.92 13.36
N LEU A 127 10.87 33.31 13.17
CA LEU A 127 12.16 34.00 13.33
C LEU A 127 12.38 35.06 12.25
N LEU A 128 11.98 34.79 11.01
CA LEU A 128 12.16 35.73 9.90
C LEU A 128 11.24 36.98 9.99
N LYS A 129 10.14 36.90 10.73
CA LYS A 129 9.19 38.01 10.92
C LYS A 129 9.59 39.00 12.02
N ARG A 130 10.63 38.75 12.75
CA ARG A 130 11.11 39.62 13.81
C ARG A 130 12.00 40.75 13.29
#